data_86eda99662f5bddd1906a6a6436a1631
#
_entry.id   86eda99662f5bddd1906a6a6436a1631
#
_cell.length_a   1.000
_cell.length_b   1.000
_cell.length_c   1.000
_cell.angle_alpha   90.00
_cell.angle_beta   90.00
_cell.angle_gamma   90.00
#
_symmetry.space_group_name_H-M   'P 1'
#
loop_
_entity.id
_entity.type
_entity.pdbx_description
1 polymer ?
#
loop_
_entity_poly.entity_id
_entity_poly.type
_entity_poly.pdbx_seq_one_letter_code
_entity_poly.pdbx_strand_id
1 'polypeptide(L)'
;MGICYGAQFMSYTNGGKVEPANTREYGRAHLATFDHQNPLLKGIREHSQVWMSHGDTITTIPDNFEIIASTDKVAIAAYQAKNEKLWGVQFHPEVFHSEDGTLLLKNFVVDICGGKQDWSAASFIETTVAELKQQLGDDKVVLGLSGGVDSSVAAVLLNKAIGKNLTCIFVDHGMLRKNEFKNVFARL
;
A
#
# COMPACT_ATOMS: atom_id res chain seq x y z
N MET A 1 1.45 4.56 -10.67
CA MET A 1 0.69 5.64 -9.97
C MET A 1 1.47 6.10 -8.76
N GLY A 2 1.58 7.41 -8.54
CA GLY A 2 2.14 8.02 -7.33
C GLY A 2 1.05 8.40 -6.34
N ILE A 3 1.26 8.10 -5.05
CA ILE A 3 0.32 8.45 -3.97
C ILE A 3 1.04 9.41 -3.02
N CYS A 4 0.42 10.52 -2.67
CA CYS A 4 0.90 11.57 -1.77
C CYS A 4 2.33 12.01 -2.14
N TYR A 5 3.34 11.67 -1.36
CA TYR A 5 4.75 11.97 -1.67
C TYR A 5 5.17 11.42 -3.04
N GLY A 6 4.68 10.24 -3.44
CA GLY A 6 4.95 9.67 -4.76
C GLY A 6 4.40 10.52 -5.90
N ALA A 7 3.25 11.16 -5.73
CA ALA A 7 2.70 12.11 -6.69
C ALA A 7 3.54 13.40 -6.73
N GLN A 8 3.92 13.93 -5.57
CA GLN A 8 4.78 15.12 -5.48
C GLN A 8 6.12 14.87 -6.14
N PHE A 9 6.78 13.76 -5.83
CA PHE A 9 8.07 13.38 -6.41
C PHE A 9 7.98 13.22 -7.93
N MET A 10 6.93 12.56 -8.43
CA MET A 10 6.73 12.38 -9.87
C MET A 10 6.49 13.72 -10.59
N SER A 11 5.67 14.62 -10.03
CA SER A 11 5.50 15.95 -10.57
C SER A 11 6.82 16.74 -10.60
N TYR A 12 7.54 16.78 -9.50
CA TYR A 12 8.80 17.49 -9.36
C TYR A 12 9.87 16.99 -10.34
N THR A 13 10.08 15.69 -10.45
CA THR A 13 11.10 15.11 -11.34
C THR A 13 10.78 15.31 -12.82
N ASN A 14 9.54 15.59 -13.18
CA ASN A 14 9.12 15.89 -14.54
C ASN A 14 8.99 17.40 -14.82
N GLY A 15 9.46 18.28 -13.92
CA GLY A 15 9.50 19.72 -14.11
C GLY A 15 8.32 20.51 -13.49
N GLY A 16 7.46 19.86 -12.73
CA GLY A 16 6.45 20.51 -11.91
C GLY A 16 7.03 21.16 -10.66
N LYS A 17 6.18 21.82 -9.87
CA LYS A 17 6.57 22.48 -8.63
C LYS A 17 5.82 21.91 -7.44
N VAL A 18 6.55 21.69 -6.35
CA VAL A 18 6.03 21.29 -5.05
C VAL A 18 6.52 22.33 -4.04
N GLU A 19 5.61 22.90 -3.29
CA GLU A 19 5.88 24.00 -2.36
C GLU A 19 5.16 23.76 -1.03
N PRO A 20 5.66 24.30 0.07
CA PRO A 20 4.94 24.27 1.34
C PRO A 20 3.54 24.85 1.19
N ALA A 21 2.53 24.11 1.60
CA ALA A 21 1.17 24.60 1.59
C ALA A 21 0.98 25.71 2.64
N ASN A 22 0.22 26.75 2.30
CA ASN A 22 -0.12 27.82 3.24
C ASN A 22 -0.89 27.30 4.46
N THR A 23 -1.67 26.22 4.27
CA THR A 23 -2.36 25.48 5.33
C THR A 23 -2.02 24.02 5.17
N ARG A 24 -1.58 23.39 6.26
CA ARG A 24 -1.36 21.96 6.29
C ARG A 24 -2.69 21.24 6.10
N GLU A 25 -2.76 20.32 5.16
CA GLU A 25 -3.97 19.56 4.88
C GLU A 25 -3.89 18.17 5.51
N TYR A 26 -4.56 18.05 6.64
CA TYR A 26 -4.71 16.79 7.35
C TYR A 26 -6.19 16.51 7.59
N GLY A 27 -6.63 15.31 7.22
CA GLY A 27 -7.98 14.85 7.49
C GLY A 27 -8.86 14.73 6.24
N ARG A 28 -10.15 14.93 6.43
CA ARG A 28 -11.17 14.73 5.41
C ARG A 28 -11.20 15.90 4.43
N ALA A 29 -11.21 15.57 3.14
CA ALA A 29 -11.52 16.47 2.05
C ALA A 29 -12.52 15.78 1.11
N HIS A 30 -13.16 16.53 0.23
CA HIS A 30 -14.09 15.98 -0.77
C HIS A 30 -13.62 16.38 -2.15
N LEU A 31 -13.76 15.48 -3.11
CA LEU A 31 -13.51 15.78 -4.52
C LEU A 31 -14.56 16.81 -4.98
N ALA A 32 -14.08 17.98 -5.41
CA ALA A 32 -14.94 19.08 -5.89
C ALA A 32 -15.20 18.97 -7.39
N THR A 33 -14.11 18.74 -8.15
CA THR A 33 -14.21 18.52 -9.60
C THR A 33 -13.35 17.29 -9.96
N PHE A 34 -13.80 16.51 -10.93
CA PHE A 34 -13.00 15.43 -11.49
C PHE A 34 -13.49 15.05 -12.89
N ASP A 35 -12.58 14.50 -13.68
CA ASP A 35 -12.88 14.02 -15.02
C ASP A 35 -13.55 12.63 -14.95
N HIS A 36 -14.87 12.60 -15.18
CA HIS A 36 -15.66 11.37 -15.20
C HIS A 36 -15.28 10.39 -16.32
N GLN A 37 -14.58 10.87 -17.36
CA GLN A 37 -14.11 10.04 -18.47
C GLN A 37 -12.77 9.35 -18.16
N ASN A 38 -12.08 9.83 -17.14
CA ASN A 38 -10.78 9.30 -16.76
C ASN A 38 -10.89 7.87 -16.23
N PRO A 39 -10.13 6.91 -16.77
CA PRO A 39 -10.21 5.51 -16.36
C PRO A 39 -9.88 5.29 -14.87
N LEU A 40 -9.01 6.12 -14.28
CA LEU A 40 -8.69 6.03 -12.84
C LEU A 40 -9.90 6.40 -11.98
N LEU A 41 -10.71 7.36 -12.42
CA LEU A 41 -11.82 7.93 -11.65
C LEU A 41 -13.18 7.32 -12.02
N LYS A 42 -13.19 6.29 -12.85
CA LYS A 42 -14.40 5.61 -13.29
C LYS A 42 -15.20 5.05 -12.10
N GLY A 43 -16.46 5.47 -12.00
CA GLY A 43 -17.39 5.02 -10.95
C GLY A 43 -17.17 5.67 -9.57
N ILE A 44 -16.20 6.56 -9.42
CA ILE A 44 -16.05 7.38 -8.22
C ILE A 44 -17.25 8.32 -8.10
N ARG A 45 -17.80 8.44 -6.91
CA ARG A 45 -18.96 9.27 -6.62
C ARG A 45 -18.61 10.76 -6.62
N GLU A 46 -19.56 11.60 -7.02
CA GLU A 46 -19.44 13.04 -6.81
C GLU A 46 -19.27 13.33 -5.31
N HIS A 47 -18.42 14.30 -5.00
CA HIS A 47 -18.08 14.67 -3.62
C HIS A 47 -17.56 13.51 -2.74
N SER A 48 -17.02 12.45 -3.36
CA SER A 48 -16.42 11.35 -2.60
C SER A 48 -15.39 11.87 -1.61
N GLN A 49 -15.46 11.39 -0.36
CA GLN A 49 -14.51 11.74 0.68
C GLN A 49 -13.16 11.09 0.41
N VAL A 50 -12.10 11.90 0.50
CA VAL A 50 -10.71 11.48 0.41
C VAL A 50 -9.94 11.93 1.65
N TRP A 51 -8.87 11.21 1.98
CA TRP A 51 -8.04 11.53 3.14
C TRP A 51 -6.75 12.23 2.71
N MET A 52 -6.55 13.44 3.22
CA MET A 52 -5.35 14.24 3.02
C MET A 52 -4.39 14.09 4.21
N SER A 53 -3.07 14.04 3.94
CA SER A 53 -2.05 13.99 4.99
C SER A 53 -0.73 14.54 4.46
N HIS A 54 -0.69 15.84 4.16
CA HIS A 54 0.51 16.47 3.58
C HIS A 54 0.71 17.90 4.06
N GLY A 55 2.00 18.30 4.18
CA GLY A 55 2.42 19.67 4.49
C GLY A 55 2.84 20.45 3.25
N ASP A 56 3.30 19.75 2.20
CA ASP A 56 3.65 20.33 0.92
C ASP A 56 2.58 20.00 -0.11
N THR A 57 2.39 20.86 -1.11
CA THR A 57 1.38 20.69 -2.15
C THR A 57 1.98 20.88 -3.54
N ILE A 58 1.41 20.20 -4.53
CA ILE A 58 1.75 20.40 -5.93
C ILE A 58 1.10 21.71 -6.39
N THR A 59 1.92 22.71 -6.73
CA THR A 59 1.45 24.01 -7.20
C THR A 59 1.43 24.12 -8.73
N THR A 60 2.24 23.32 -9.40
CA THR A 60 2.30 23.26 -10.86
C THR A 60 2.63 21.84 -11.31
N ILE A 61 1.87 21.34 -12.30
CA ILE A 61 2.22 20.10 -13.01
C ILE A 61 2.95 20.44 -14.32
N PRO A 62 3.76 19.50 -14.85
CA PRO A 62 4.41 19.66 -16.17
C PRO A 62 3.39 19.81 -17.30
N ASP A 63 3.80 20.46 -18.42
CA ASP A 63 2.93 20.74 -19.57
C ASP A 63 2.34 19.50 -20.24
N ASN A 64 3.03 18.38 -20.16
CA ASN A 64 2.61 17.08 -20.66
C ASN A 64 1.70 16.30 -19.69
N PHE A 65 1.30 16.94 -18.58
CA PHE A 65 0.33 16.40 -17.63
C PHE A 65 -0.96 17.20 -17.66
N GLU A 66 -2.03 16.66 -17.15
CA GLU A 66 -3.32 17.31 -16.98
C GLU A 66 -3.91 16.99 -15.61
N ILE A 67 -4.63 17.97 -15.05
CA ILE A 67 -5.34 17.81 -13.79
C ILE A 67 -6.62 17.02 -14.06
N ILE A 68 -6.83 15.97 -13.30
CA ILE A 68 -8.02 15.11 -13.43
C ILE A 68 -8.95 15.18 -12.22
N ALA A 69 -8.49 15.72 -11.08
CA ALA A 69 -9.36 16.01 -9.94
C ALA A 69 -8.80 17.14 -9.06
N SER A 70 -9.73 17.84 -8.39
CA SER A 70 -9.42 18.84 -7.36
C SER A 70 -10.29 18.61 -6.10
N THR A 71 -9.92 19.26 -5.00
CA THR A 71 -10.78 19.48 -3.84
C THR A 71 -11.01 20.98 -3.67
N ASP A 72 -11.85 21.39 -2.72
CA ASP A 72 -12.10 22.81 -2.45
C ASP A 72 -10.80 23.57 -2.07
N LYS A 73 -9.81 22.89 -1.55
CA LYS A 73 -8.56 23.48 -1.07
C LYS A 73 -7.34 23.13 -1.91
N VAL A 74 -7.33 21.96 -2.54
CA VAL A 74 -6.22 21.45 -3.34
C VAL A 74 -6.61 21.45 -4.80
N ALA A 75 -6.05 22.39 -5.56
CA ALA A 75 -6.33 22.51 -6.99
C ALA A 75 -5.84 21.30 -7.80
N ILE A 76 -4.76 20.66 -7.35
CA ILE A 76 -4.16 19.49 -8.02
C ILE A 76 -4.25 18.30 -7.07
N ALA A 77 -5.47 17.76 -6.88
CA ALA A 77 -5.70 16.58 -6.05
C ALA A 77 -5.38 15.28 -6.79
N ALA A 78 -5.55 15.27 -8.11
CA ALA A 78 -5.08 14.18 -8.97
C ALA A 78 -4.75 14.71 -10.37
N TYR A 79 -3.80 14.04 -11.01
CA TYR A 79 -3.34 14.37 -12.36
C TYR A 79 -2.90 13.11 -13.12
N GLN A 80 -2.81 13.22 -14.44
CA GLN A 80 -2.24 12.16 -15.30
C GLN A 80 -1.30 12.73 -16.35
N ALA A 81 -0.39 11.92 -16.85
CA ALA A 81 0.38 12.22 -18.05
C ALA A 81 -0.47 11.97 -19.30
N LYS A 82 -0.45 12.91 -20.28
CA LYS A 82 -1.31 12.87 -21.48
C LYS A 82 -0.98 11.67 -22.41
N ASN A 83 0.27 11.26 -22.46
CA ASN A 83 0.75 10.26 -23.41
C ASN A 83 1.37 9.01 -22.73
N GLU A 84 1.26 8.89 -21.41
CA GLU A 84 1.85 7.82 -20.64
C GLU A 84 0.87 7.29 -19.60
N LYS A 85 1.06 6.04 -19.20
CA LYS A 85 0.25 5.43 -18.13
C LYS A 85 0.76 5.85 -16.75
N LEU A 86 0.83 7.16 -16.50
CA LEU A 86 1.28 7.73 -15.23
C LEU A 86 0.16 8.57 -14.61
N TRP A 87 -0.17 8.28 -13.36
CA TRP A 87 -1.15 9.02 -12.54
C TRP A 87 -0.54 9.41 -11.21
N GLY A 88 -0.90 10.57 -10.71
CA GLY A 88 -0.59 11.02 -9.36
C GLY A 88 -1.86 11.41 -8.61
N VAL A 89 -1.95 11.00 -7.35
CA VAL A 89 -3.00 11.42 -6.42
C VAL A 89 -2.38 11.97 -5.15
N GLN A 90 -2.80 13.16 -4.73
CA GLN A 90 -2.27 13.82 -3.52
C GLN A 90 -2.84 13.21 -2.23
N PHE A 91 -4.04 12.67 -2.29
CA PHE A 91 -4.69 11.99 -1.18
C PHE A 91 -4.28 10.51 -1.06
N HIS A 92 -4.71 9.89 0.03
CA HIS A 92 -4.43 8.49 0.36
C HIS A 92 -5.64 7.60 0.03
N PRO A 93 -5.72 6.98 -1.16
CA PRO A 93 -6.80 6.06 -1.49
C PRO A 93 -6.74 4.74 -0.73
N GLU A 94 -5.58 4.38 -0.19
CA GLU A 94 -5.33 3.13 0.53
C GLU A 94 -5.88 3.13 1.96
N VAL A 95 -6.18 4.29 2.53
CA VAL A 95 -6.68 4.37 3.90
C VAL A 95 -8.20 4.25 3.96
N PHE A 96 -8.71 3.68 5.04
CA PHE A 96 -10.14 3.46 5.30
C PHE A 96 -11.00 4.74 5.17
N HIS A 97 -10.40 5.91 5.42
CA HIS A 97 -11.12 7.19 5.38
C HIS A 97 -11.39 7.71 3.95
N SER A 98 -10.79 7.13 2.93
CA SER A 98 -11.08 7.42 1.51
C SER A 98 -12.18 6.46 1.05
N GLU A 99 -13.42 6.97 0.94
CA GLU A 99 -14.62 6.15 0.73
C GLU A 99 -14.57 5.30 -0.54
N ASP A 100 -14.18 5.88 -1.66
CA ASP A 100 -14.05 5.17 -2.94
C ASP A 100 -12.60 4.77 -3.25
N GLY A 101 -11.72 4.79 -2.24
CA GLY A 101 -10.30 4.51 -2.41
C GLY A 101 -10.02 3.11 -2.94
N THR A 102 -10.74 2.10 -2.47
CA THR A 102 -10.64 0.73 -2.97
C THR A 102 -11.03 0.62 -4.44
N LEU A 103 -12.06 1.34 -4.87
CA LEU A 103 -12.47 1.38 -6.28
C LEU A 103 -11.41 2.04 -7.15
N LEU A 104 -10.84 3.17 -6.71
CA LEU A 104 -9.75 3.86 -7.40
C LEU A 104 -8.53 2.95 -7.57
N LEU A 105 -8.11 2.26 -6.51
CA LEU A 105 -7.00 1.30 -6.57
C LEU A 105 -7.30 0.13 -7.51
N LYS A 106 -8.55 -0.38 -7.50
CA LYS A 106 -8.99 -1.43 -8.43
C LYS A 106 -8.94 -0.94 -9.87
N ASN A 107 -9.45 0.26 -10.17
CA ASN A 107 -9.38 0.86 -11.50
C ASN A 107 -7.93 0.92 -11.99
N PHE A 108 -7.00 1.33 -11.12
CA PHE A 108 -5.59 1.37 -11.50
C PHE A 108 -4.98 -0.02 -11.71
N VAL A 109 -5.06 -0.90 -10.71
CA VAL A 109 -4.35 -2.18 -10.73
C VAL A 109 -4.97 -3.15 -11.74
N VAL A 110 -6.30 -3.23 -11.78
CA VAL A 110 -7.00 -4.21 -12.61
C VAL A 110 -7.29 -3.64 -14.00
N ASP A 111 -7.98 -2.50 -14.06
CA ASP A 111 -8.52 -2.01 -15.33
C ASP A 111 -7.45 -1.32 -16.18
N ILE A 112 -6.52 -0.57 -15.56
CA ILE A 112 -5.45 0.15 -16.28
C ILE A 112 -4.21 -0.71 -16.48
N CYS A 113 -3.74 -1.38 -15.42
CA CYS A 113 -2.53 -2.20 -15.47
C CYS A 113 -2.77 -3.63 -15.94
N GLY A 114 -4.02 -4.10 -16.00
CA GLY A 114 -4.38 -5.47 -16.38
C GLY A 114 -3.97 -6.52 -15.34
N GLY A 115 -3.88 -6.10 -14.07
CA GLY A 115 -3.53 -6.99 -12.96
C GLY A 115 -4.55 -8.11 -12.79
N LYS A 116 -4.08 -9.34 -12.67
CA LYS A 116 -4.94 -10.50 -12.40
C LYS A 116 -5.34 -10.51 -10.93
N GLN A 117 -6.60 -10.89 -10.65
CA GLN A 117 -7.11 -11.03 -9.28
C GLN A 117 -7.05 -12.50 -8.84
N ASP A 118 -5.91 -13.15 -9.07
CA ASP A 118 -5.68 -14.57 -8.82
C ASP A 118 -4.89 -14.83 -7.52
N TRP A 119 -4.47 -13.78 -6.84
CA TRP A 119 -3.81 -13.90 -5.54
C TRP A 119 -4.83 -14.12 -4.41
N SER A 120 -4.57 -15.11 -3.56
CA SER A 120 -5.26 -15.31 -2.29
C SER A 120 -4.26 -15.73 -1.22
N ALA A 121 -4.59 -15.48 0.06
CA ALA A 121 -3.74 -15.92 1.17
C ALA A 121 -3.55 -17.45 1.16
N ALA A 122 -4.58 -18.20 0.77
CA ALA A 122 -4.50 -19.65 0.68
C ALA A 122 -3.53 -20.10 -0.42
N SER A 123 -3.67 -19.55 -1.65
CA SER A 123 -2.78 -19.88 -2.77
C SER A 123 -1.33 -19.47 -2.47
N PHE A 124 -1.12 -18.31 -1.80
CA PHE A 124 0.20 -17.89 -1.34
C PHE A 124 0.84 -18.89 -0.38
N ILE A 125 0.07 -19.36 0.63
CA ILE A 125 0.56 -20.35 1.59
C ILE A 125 0.95 -21.65 0.86
N GLU A 126 0.11 -22.17 -0.01
CA GLU A 126 0.37 -23.41 -0.75
C GLU A 126 1.61 -23.29 -1.62
N THR A 127 1.74 -22.22 -2.41
CA THR A 127 2.89 -21.97 -3.28
C THR A 127 4.17 -21.82 -2.45
N THR A 128 4.15 -20.96 -1.41
CA THR A 128 5.32 -20.72 -0.56
C THR A 128 5.79 -21.98 0.16
N VAL A 129 4.85 -22.79 0.67
CA VAL A 129 5.20 -24.07 1.32
C VAL A 129 5.83 -25.04 0.31
N ALA A 130 5.32 -25.11 -0.91
CA ALA A 130 5.90 -25.96 -1.96
C ALA A 130 7.31 -25.49 -2.36
N GLU A 131 7.50 -24.19 -2.55
CA GLU A 131 8.82 -23.60 -2.86
C GLU A 131 9.83 -23.84 -1.73
N LEU A 132 9.44 -23.57 -0.48
CA LEU A 132 10.29 -23.84 0.69
C LEU A 132 10.68 -25.31 0.81
N LYS A 133 9.73 -26.21 0.57
CA LYS A 133 10.00 -27.64 0.60
C LYS A 133 10.97 -28.07 -0.49
N GLN A 134 10.86 -27.51 -1.69
CA GLN A 134 11.80 -27.75 -2.79
C GLN A 134 13.17 -27.18 -2.50
N GLN A 135 13.25 -25.97 -1.94
CA GLN A 135 14.51 -25.28 -1.67
C GLN A 135 15.29 -25.91 -0.52
N LEU A 136 14.60 -26.31 0.55
CA LEU A 136 15.22 -26.79 1.80
C LEU A 136 15.40 -28.30 1.83
N GLY A 137 14.54 -29.06 1.14
CA GLY A 137 14.62 -30.52 1.17
C GLY A 137 14.65 -31.09 2.59
N ASP A 138 15.72 -31.80 2.92
CA ASP A 138 15.95 -32.41 4.24
C ASP A 138 16.84 -31.56 5.18
N ASP A 139 17.11 -30.30 4.79
CA ASP A 139 17.95 -29.40 5.60
C ASP A 139 17.27 -29.06 6.94
N LYS A 140 18.12 -28.85 7.95
CA LYS A 140 17.69 -28.37 9.27
C LYS A 140 17.75 -26.84 9.30
N VAL A 141 16.67 -26.22 9.71
CA VAL A 141 16.52 -24.76 9.77
C VAL A 141 16.38 -24.30 11.21
N VAL A 142 17.07 -23.21 11.55
CA VAL A 142 16.92 -22.51 12.83
C VAL A 142 16.26 -21.17 12.56
N LEU A 143 15.18 -20.87 13.29
CA LEU A 143 14.45 -19.61 13.20
C LEU A 143 14.44 -18.89 14.54
N GLY A 144 14.97 -17.66 14.58
CA GLY A 144 14.80 -16.75 15.71
C GLY A 144 13.39 -16.17 15.73
N LEU A 145 12.64 -16.41 16.81
CA LEU A 145 11.32 -15.85 17.00
C LEU A 145 11.40 -14.53 17.78
N SER A 146 10.80 -13.45 17.24
CA SER A 146 10.70 -12.16 17.93
C SER A 146 9.38 -12.00 18.69
N GLY A 147 8.42 -12.91 18.50
CA GLY A 147 7.04 -12.76 19.00
C GLY A 147 6.17 -11.86 18.12
N GLY A 148 6.73 -11.24 17.07
CA GLY A 148 6.01 -10.45 16.09
C GLY A 148 5.28 -11.30 15.04
N VAL A 149 4.45 -10.64 14.22
CA VAL A 149 3.64 -11.29 13.18
C VAL A 149 4.54 -11.99 12.15
N ASP A 150 5.57 -11.31 11.65
CA ASP A 150 6.42 -11.81 10.55
C ASP A 150 7.14 -13.09 10.93
N SER A 151 7.79 -13.12 12.10
CA SER A 151 8.49 -14.33 12.58
C SER A 151 7.52 -15.48 12.88
N SER A 152 6.30 -15.19 13.33
CA SER A 152 5.27 -16.20 13.56
C SER A 152 4.74 -16.79 12.25
N VAL A 153 4.52 -15.96 11.24
CA VAL A 153 4.14 -16.41 9.89
C VAL A 153 5.24 -17.27 9.27
N ALA A 154 6.50 -16.82 9.37
CA ALA A 154 7.65 -17.59 8.90
C ALA A 154 7.75 -18.95 9.59
N ALA A 155 7.54 -19.03 10.92
CA ALA A 155 7.55 -20.28 11.67
C ALA A 155 6.48 -21.26 11.18
N VAL A 156 5.26 -20.78 10.95
CA VAL A 156 4.14 -21.61 10.47
C VAL A 156 4.40 -22.12 9.05
N LEU A 157 4.89 -21.27 8.14
CA LEU A 157 5.20 -21.67 6.76
C LEU A 157 6.34 -22.69 6.71
N LEU A 158 7.42 -22.45 7.45
CA LEU A 158 8.56 -23.36 7.54
C LEU A 158 8.13 -24.69 8.18
N ASN A 159 7.34 -24.68 9.26
CA ASN A 159 6.85 -25.90 9.88
C ASN A 159 5.98 -26.73 8.92
N LYS A 160 5.13 -26.08 8.11
CA LYS A 160 4.36 -26.78 7.07
C LYS A 160 5.24 -27.38 5.98
N ALA A 161 6.37 -26.72 5.65
CA ALA A 161 7.29 -27.19 4.61
C ALA A 161 8.19 -28.33 5.07
N ILE A 162 8.87 -28.19 6.22
CA ILE A 162 9.95 -29.08 6.67
C ILE A 162 9.70 -29.75 8.03
N GLY A 163 8.60 -29.44 8.71
CA GLY A 163 8.16 -30.11 9.94
C GLY A 163 9.23 -30.13 11.04
N LYS A 164 9.64 -31.33 11.44
CA LYS A 164 10.61 -31.56 12.54
C LYS A 164 12.02 -31.04 12.25
N ASN A 165 12.32 -30.66 11.03
CA ASN A 165 13.61 -30.07 10.66
C ASN A 165 13.69 -28.57 11.03
N LEU A 166 12.60 -27.96 11.49
CA LEU A 166 12.57 -26.59 12.01
C LEU A 166 12.84 -26.59 13.52
N THR A 167 13.80 -25.77 13.94
CA THR A 167 14.05 -25.43 15.36
C THR A 167 13.78 -23.94 15.55
N CYS A 168 12.79 -23.59 16.36
CA CYS A 168 12.48 -22.20 16.70
C CYS A 168 13.16 -21.83 18.03
N ILE A 169 13.86 -20.71 18.07
CA ILE A 169 14.49 -20.15 19.26
C ILE A 169 13.80 -18.85 19.64
N PHE A 170 13.19 -18.79 20.80
CA PHE A 170 12.62 -17.61 21.40
C PHE A 170 13.39 -17.23 22.66
N VAL A 171 13.89 -15.98 22.73
CA VAL A 171 14.73 -15.52 23.84
C VAL A 171 13.90 -14.65 24.77
N ASP A 172 13.75 -15.07 26.01
CA ASP A 172 13.25 -14.20 27.09
C ASP A 172 14.42 -13.41 27.69
N HIS A 173 14.52 -12.15 27.29
CA HIS A 173 15.56 -11.23 27.77
C HIS A 173 15.08 -10.34 28.95
N GLY A 174 13.92 -10.65 29.56
CA GLY A 174 13.37 -9.93 30.70
C GLY A 174 12.67 -8.60 30.40
N MET A 175 12.66 -8.14 29.13
CA MET A 175 12.00 -6.91 28.70
C MET A 175 10.80 -7.18 27.76
N LEU A 176 10.30 -8.40 27.77
CA LEU A 176 9.12 -8.78 27.01
C LEU A 176 7.85 -8.11 27.60
N ARG A 177 6.83 -7.92 26.76
CA ARG A 177 5.53 -7.47 27.23
C ARG A 177 4.91 -8.47 28.21
N LYS A 178 4.02 -7.98 29.07
CA LYS A 178 3.33 -8.83 30.03
C LYS A 178 2.70 -10.05 29.36
N ASN A 179 3.09 -11.25 29.81
CA ASN A 179 2.66 -12.54 29.30
C ASN A 179 3.06 -12.85 27.82
N GLU A 180 3.92 -12.07 27.20
CA GLU A 180 4.32 -12.28 25.80
C GLU A 180 4.96 -13.66 25.59
N PHE A 181 5.89 -14.06 26.47
CA PHE A 181 6.51 -15.37 26.42
C PHE A 181 5.47 -16.50 26.40
N LYS A 182 4.54 -16.47 27.37
CA LYS A 182 3.49 -17.49 27.48
C LYS A 182 2.57 -17.51 26.25
N ASN A 183 2.24 -16.33 25.72
CA ASN A 183 1.35 -16.18 24.58
C ASN A 183 1.98 -16.66 23.27
N VAL A 184 3.28 -16.41 23.07
CA VAL A 184 4.01 -16.89 21.89
C VAL A 184 4.14 -18.40 21.95
N PHE A 185 4.54 -18.95 23.11
CA PHE A 185 4.71 -20.38 23.29
C PHE A 185 3.41 -21.19 23.16
N ALA A 186 2.26 -20.59 23.51
CA ALA A 186 0.97 -21.25 23.36
C ALA A 186 0.39 -21.25 21.94
N ARG A 187 0.97 -20.45 21.02
CA ARG A 187 0.50 -20.31 19.64
C ARG A 187 1.31 -21.11 18.62
N LEU A 188 2.46 -21.61 19.02
CA LEU A 188 3.40 -22.42 18.23
C LEU A 188 3.33 -23.89 18.61
#